data_17ae9f921026fc586e0ddd9025e249c6
#
_entry.id   17ae9f921026fc586e0ddd9025e249c6
#
_cell.length_a   1.000
_cell.length_b   1.000
_cell.length_c   1.000
_cell.angle_alpha   90.00
_cell.angle_beta   90.00
_cell.angle_gamma   90.00
#
_symmetry.space_group_name_H-M   'P 1'
#
loop_
_entity.id
_entity.type
_entity.pdbx_description
1 polymer ?
#
loop_
_entity_poly.entity_id
_entity_poly.type
_entity_poly.pdbx_seq_one_letter_code
_entity_poly.pdbx_strand_id
1 'polypeptide(L)'
;MGASISISAGDLKAVFIDNSAYGASHRAGYNGIAELRHTLQDSSIFVPDYAGFNLEHIFGGDSLIQKMEPRHAPMQLTKISDQEVLLHQPLTPLSKVESWTTFKLSEPHYIDIQFRCIIHHEAFFKHGYTALFWASYINAPPDKKIYFLGRKKGWDGYKRIAAYSPKHGVMSTHVGQEDSLSLYMAPDFNVVLAKGISDYIFLQPFYYGRFHQMVLVYLFRTSAGQFIRFSQSPNGGGGQNPAWDFQFIIPDFETGKVYEFTARIVYKKFAGHQDIQNEYDQWKNLINGVMSDKVE
;
A
#
# COMPACT_ATOMS: atom_id res chain seq x y z
N MET A 1 4.74 6.79 25.39
CA MET A 1 4.55 5.48 24.72
C MET A 1 3.71 5.74 23.51
N GLY A 2 4.11 5.22 22.34
CA GLY A 2 3.33 5.35 21.12
C GLY A 2 1.98 4.66 21.23
N ALA A 3 0.98 5.13 20.48
CA ALA A 3 -0.31 4.51 20.45
C ALA A 3 -0.23 3.22 19.60
N SER A 4 -0.62 2.10 20.20
CA SER A 4 -0.79 0.82 19.52
C SER A 4 -2.11 0.19 19.91
N ILE A 5 -2.79 -0.43 18.94
CA ILE A 5 -4.08 -1.10 19.15
C ILE A 5 -4.00 -2.50 18.53
N SER A 6 -4.25 -3.53 19.34
CA SER A 6 -4.33 -4.91 18.88
C SER A 6 -5.79 -5.30 18.68
N ILE A 7 -6.08 -5.88 17.50
CA ILE A 7 -7.41 -6.38 17.14
C ILE A 7 -7.27 -7.79 16.58
N SER A 8 -8.29 -8.63 16.84
CA SER A 8 -8.41 -9.97 16.27
C SER A 8 -9.81 -10.18 15.71
N ALA A 9 -9.90 -10.78 14.53
CA ALA A 9 -11.16 -11.23 13.94
C ALA A 9 -10.88 -12.44 13.03
N GLY A 10 -11.73 -13.46 13.14
CA GLY A 10 -11.54 -14.72 12.40
C GLY A 10 -10.15 -15.31 12.63
N ASP A 11 -9.43 -15.52 11.55
CA ASP A 11 -8.08 -16.10 11.57
C ASP A 11 -6.97 -15.09 11.86
N LEU A 12 -7.28 -13.79 11.87
CA LEU A 12 -6.27 -12.73 11.94
C LEU A 12 -6.12 -12.13 13.33
N LYS A 13 -4.86 -11.80 13.65
CA LYS A 13 -4.48 -10.89 14.72
C LYS A 13 -3.57 -9.82 14.14
N ALA A 14 -3.94 -8.56 14.31
CA ALA A 14 -3.17 -7.42 13.84
C ALA A 14 -2.87 -6.43 14.98
N VAL A 15 -1.69 -5.80 14.92
CA VAL A 15 -1.31 -4.67 15.78
C VAL A 15 -1.16 -3.46 14.88
N PHE A 16 -1.98 -2.46 15.11
CA PHE A 16 -1.93 -1.17 14.43
C PHE A 16 -1.16 -0.16 15.29
N ILE A 17 -0.43 0.73 14.63
CA ILE A 17 0.42 1.72 15.28
C ILE A 17 0.33 3.07 14.56
N ASP A 18 0.50 4.14 15.33
CA ASP A 18 0.90 5.43 14.79
C ASP A 18 2.40 5.40 14.39
N ASN A 19 3.02 6.55 14.16
CA ASN A 19 4.44 6.62 13.82
C ASN A 19 5.38 6.81 15.04
N SER A 20 4.92 6.48 16.24
CA SER A 20 5.76 6.35 17.44
C SER A 20 6.40 4.95 17.50
N ALA A 21 7.41 4.78 18.37
CA ALA A 21 7.98 3.46 18.62
C ALA A 21 6.97 2.56 19.36
N TYR A 22 6.95 1.27 19.02
CA TYR A 22 6.11 0.25 19.62
C TYR A 22 6.96 -0.93 20.10
N GLY A 23 6.72 -1.40 21.35
CA GLY A 23 7.47 -2.52 21.91
C GLY A 23 8.96 -2.27 22.00
N ALA A 24 9.75 -3.35 22.05
CA ALA A 24 11.21 -3.27 22.23
C ALA A 24 11.99 -3.09 20.92
N SER A 25 11.45 -3.54 19.79
CA SER A 25 12.16 -3.58 18.50
C SER A 25 11.62 -2.61 17.46
N HIS A 26 10.32 -2.30 17.49
CA HIS A 26 9.70 -1.44 16.48
C HIS A 26 10.21 0.00 16.55
N ARG A 27 10.66 0.52 15.43
CA ARG A 27 11.30 1.85 15.33
C ARG A 27 10.28 2.96 15.14
N ALA A 28 10.52 4.11 15.74
CA ALA A 28 9.77 5.32 15.44
C ALA A 28 9.83 5.70 13.94
N GLY A 29 8.76 6.29 13.47
CA GLY A 29 8.58 6.70 12.07
C GLY A 29 7.78 5.69 11.24
N TYR A 30 7.71 4.41 11.60
CA TYR A 30 6.88 3.42 10.90
C TYR A 30 5.45 3.44 11.45
N ASN A 31 4.47 3.36 10.56
CA ASN A 31 3.04 3.48 10.85
C ASN A 31 2.24 2.38 10.12
N GLY A 32 0.96 2.25 10.46
CA GLY A 32 0.07 1.26 9.85
C GLY A 32 0.02 -0.04 10.63
N ILE A 33 0.46 -1.15 10.06
CA ILE A 33 0.33 -2.50 10.64
C ILE A 33 1.71 -3.00 11.09
N ALA A 34 2.01 -2.92 12.40
CA ALA A 34 3.27 -3.41 12.96
C ALA A 34 3.37 -4.94 12.90
N GLU A 35 2.26 -5.63 13.21
CA GLU A 35 2.19 -7.08 13.20
C GLU A 35 0.92 -7.54 12.49
N LEU A 36 1.05 -8.57 11.68
CA LEU A 36 -0.08 -9.32 11.12
C LEU A 36 0.23 -10.80 11.20
N ARG A 37 -0.56 -11.52 11.97
CA ARG A 37 -0.46 -12.97 12.20
C ARG A 37 -1.74 -13.67 11.76
N HIS A 38 -1.62 -14.93 11.46
CA HIS A 38 -2.73 -15.81 11.12
C HIS A 38 -2.70 -17.04 12.02
N THR A 39 -3.83 -17.63 12.34
CA THR A 39 -3.92 -18.85 13.18
C THR A 39 -3.06 -20.03 12.67
N LEU A 40 -2.76 -20.06 11.37
CA LEU A 40 -1.88 -21.06 10.73
C LEU A 40 -0.41 -20.59 10.60
N GLN A 41 -0.08 -19.37 11.05
CA GLN A 41 1.25 -18.79 10.90
C GLN A 41 1.55 -17.85 12.09
N ASP A 42 2.31 -18.35 13.05
CA ASP A 42 2.60 -17.64 14.30
C ASP A 42 3.50 -16.43 14.14
N SER A 43 4.43 -16.45 13.17
CA SER A 43 5.28 -15.29 12.88
C SER A 43 4.51 -14.21 12.13
N SER A 44 4.75 -12.96 12.50
CA SER A 44 4.23 -11.82 11.74
C SER A 44 4.83 -11.83 10.34
N ILE A 45 3.98 -11.56 9.33
CA ILE A 45 4.44 -11.38 7.96
C ILE A 45 5.28 -10.11 7.80
N PHE A 46 5.06 -9.09 8.63
CA PHE A 46 5.85 -7.85 8.60
C PHE A 46 7.07 -7.93 9.51
N VAL A 47 8.14 -7.25 9.10
CA VAL A 47 9.38 -7.15 9.86
C VAL A 47 9.12 -6.48 11.20
N PRO A 48 9.56 -7.06 12.34
CA PRO A 48 9.27 -6.52 13.67
C PRO A 48 9.70 -5.07 13.90
N ASP A 49 10.81 -4.64 13.26
CA ASP A 49 11.35 -3.28 13.36
C ASP A 49 10.56 -2.24 12.56
N TYR A 50 9.75 -2.70 11.60
CA TYR A 50 9.08 -1.88 10.59
C TYR A 50 7.56 -2.08 10.63
N ALA A 51 6.88 -1.90 9.50
CA ALA A 51 5.44 -2.11 9.39
C ALA A 51 5.03 -2.51 7.98
N GLY A 52 3.81 -3.00 7.84
CA GLY A 52 3.08 -3.08 6.58
C GLY A 52 2.09 -1.94 6.43
N PHE A 53 1.73 -1.63 5.21
CA PHE A 53 0.83 -0.52 4.85
C PHE A 53 1.30 0.82 5.47
N ASN A 54 2.61 1.03 5.50
CA ASN A 54 3.27 2.19 6.07
C ASN A 54 3.28 3.34 5.05
N LEU A 55 2.56 4.43 5.32
CA LEU A 55 2.65 5.65 4.50
C LEU A 55 4.04 6.27 4.68
N GLU A 56 4.82 6.25 3.61
CA GLU A 56 6.25 6.55 3.67
C GLU A 56 6.64 7.85 2.97
N HIS A 57 6.11 8.09 1.76
CA HIS A 57 6.45 9.27 0.97
C HIS A 57 5.20 9.97 0.44
N ILE A 58 5.29 11.30 0.32
CA ILE A 58 4.39 12.16 -0.45
C ILE A 58 5.28 12.94 -1.40
N PHE A 59 4.99 12.89 -2.70
CA PHE A 59 5.84 13.54 -3.71
C PHE A 59 5.04 14.08 -4.91
N GLY A 60 5.65 15.02 -5.64
CA GLY A 60 5.10 15.62 -6.86
C GLY A 60 6.17 15.84 -7.93
N GLY A 61 7.24 15.03 -7.95
CA GLY A 61 8.27 15.03 -8.98
C GLY A 61 9.57 15.76 -8.66
N ASP A 62 9.57 16.72 -7.75
CA ASP A 62 10.80 17.35 -7.24
C ASP A 62 11.48 16.44 -6.20
N SER A 63 12.80 16.57 -6.05
CA SER A 63 13.53 15.91 -4.96
C SER A 63 13.02 16.36 -3.59
N LEU A 64 12.79 15.39 -2.72
CA LEU A 64 12.23 15.63 -1.41
C LEU A 64 13.30 16.10 -0.43
N ILE A 65 13.10 17.26 0.19
CA ILE A 65 13.92 17.79 1.29
C ILE A 65 13.82 16.81 2.48
N GLN A 66 12.61 16.33 2.79
CA GLN A 66 12.36 15.30 3.79
C GLN A 66 11.70 14.09 3.12
N LYS A 67 12.51 13.10 2.75
CA LYS A 67 12.10 11.94 1.97
C LYS A 67 10.93 11.16 2.57
N MET A 68 10.88 11.07 3.88
CA MET A 68 9.90 10.28 4.63
C MET A 68 9.05 11.20 5.51
N GLU A 69 8.55 12.29 4.94
CA GLU A 69 7.77 13.28 5.68
C GLU A 69 6.63 12.66 6.49
N PRO A 70 5.79 11.74 5.96
CA PRO A 70 4.71 11.12 6.73
C PRO A 70 5.19 10.37 7.97
N ARG A 71 6.39 9.81 7.91
CA ARG A 71 6.99 9.07 9.04
C ARG A 71 7.49 9.99 10.15
N HIS A 72 7.76 11.25 9.85
CA HIS A 72 8.26 12.25 10.79
C HIS A 72 7.18 13.22 11.27
N ALA A 73 6.09 13.37 10.52
CA ALA A 73 4.94 14.17 10.94
C ALA A 73 4.04 13.33 11.87
N PRO A 74 3.60 13.87 13.02
CA PRO A 74 2.81 13.12 14.00
C PRO A 74 1.55 12.50 13.40
N MET A 75 1.23 11.28 13.84
CA MET A 75 -0.02 10.60 13.53
C MET A 75 -0.80 10.32 14.82
N GLN A 76 -2.10 10.08 14.69
CA GLN A 76 -3.01 9.75 15.78
C GLN A 76 -3.73 8.44 15.44
N LEU A 77 -3.63 7.47 16.33
CA LEU A 77 -4.32 6.19 16.21
C LEU A 77 -5.51 6.15 17.17
N THR A 78 -6.70 5.86 16.65
CA THR A 78 -7.95 5.82 17.42
C THR A 78 -8.66 4.49 17.19
N LYS A 79 -9.09 3.83 18.27
CA LYS A 79 -9.98 2.67 18.20
C LYS A 79 -11.41 3.14 17.94
N ILE A 80 -12.00 2.72 16.80
CA ILE A 80 -13.37 3.07 16.42
C ILE A 80 -14.35 2.02 16.94
N SER A 81 -13.97 0.73 16.83
CA SER A 81 -14.75 -0.39 17.36
C SER A 81 -13.81 -1.53 17.77
N ASP A 82 -14.37 -2.68 18.15
CA ASP A 82 -13.55 -3.88 18.45
C ASP A 82 -12.86 -4.47 17.22
N GLN A 83 -13.27 -4.09 16.02
CA GLN A 83 -12.70 -4.57 14.77
C GLN A 83 -12.13 -3.46 13.88
N GLU A 84 -12.16 -2.20 14.32
CA GLU A 84 -11.85 -1.06 13.45
C GLU A 84 -11.01 -0.01 14.17
N VAL A 85 -9.98 0.48 13.46
CA VAL A 85 -9.12 1.58 13.90
C VAL A 85 -9.01 2.64 12.81
N LEU A 86 -8.78 3.87 13.23
CA LEU A 86 -8.49 5.02 12.39
C LEU A 86 -7.08 5.52 12.68
N LEU A 87 -6.27 5.63 11.65
CA LEU A 87 -4.99 6.32 11.67
C LEU A 87 -5.16 7.66 10.95
N HIS A 88 -5.06 8.76 11.67
CA HIS A 88 -5.14 10.11 11.15
C HIS A 88 -3.76 10.75 11.13
N GLN A 89 -3.33 11.24 9.99
CA GLN A 89 -2.20 12.13 9.88
C GLN A 89 -2.70 13.56 9.66
N PRO A 90 -2.56 14.45 10.67
CA PRO A 90 -2.83 15.88 10.50
C PRO A 90 -1.97 16.48 9.39
N LEU A 91 -2.29 17.71 9.02
CA LEU A 91 -1.60 18.45 7.98
C LEU A 91 -0.08 18.33 8.07
N THR A 92 0.53 17.68 7.08
CA THR A 92 1.99 17.52 7.02
C THR A 92 2.69 18.87 6.85
N PRO A 93 3.87 19.07 7.44
CA PRO A 93 4.50 20.39 7.49
C PRO A 93 4.97 20.92 6.12
N LEU A 94 5.43 20.04 5.20
CA LEU A 94 5.95 20.43 3.88
C LEU A 94 4.90 20.28 2.78
N SER A 95 4.41 19.05 2.57
CA SER A 95 3.48 18.76 1.47
C SER A 95 2.06 19.26 1.71
N LYS A 96 1.71 19.66 2.95
CA LYS A 96 0.37 20.15 3.29
C LYS A 96 -0.75 19.18 2.92
N VAL A 97 -0.49 17.88 3.09
CA VAL A 97 -1.46 16.81 2.92
C VAL A 97 -1.95 16.35 4.30
N GLU A 98 -3.24 16.21 4.43
CA GLU A 98 -3.89 15.60 5.58
C GLU A 98 -4.51 14.28 5.13
N SER A 99 -4.42 13.21 5.95
CA SER A 99 -4.91 11.90 5.54
C SER A 99 -5.50 11.06 6.66
N TRP A 100 -6.42 10.18 6.29
CA TRP A 100 -7.12 9.24 7.17
C TRP A 100 -7.07 7.86 6.55
N THR A 101 -6.63 6.88 7.32
CA THR A 101 -6.66 5.47 6.95
C THR A 101 -7.49 4.70 7.97
N THR A 102 -8.61 4.16 7.55
CA THR A 102 -9.41 3.26 8.37
C THR A 102 -9.04 1.82 8.05
N PHE A 103 -8.78 1.01 9.07
CA PHE A 103 -8.54 -0.42 8.96
C PHE A 103 -9.63 -1.16 9.71
N LYS A 104 -10.32 -2.07 9.04
CA LYS A 104 -11.36 -2.92 9.63
C LYS A 104 -11.04 -4.38 9.39
N LEU A 105 -10.82 -5.14 10.46
CA LEU A 105 -10.72 -6.59 10.38
C LEU A 105 -12.10 -7.20 10.12
N SER A 106 -12.16 -8.12 9.15
CA SER A 106 -13.37 -8.84 8.76
C SER A 106 -13.06 -10.32 8.61
N GLU A 107 -13.95 -11.16 9.15
CA GLU A 107 -13.84 -12.62 9.00
C GLU A 107 -13.95 -13.05 7.54
N PRO A 108 -13.32 -14.18 7.19
CA PRO A 108 -12.43 -14.98 8.04
C PRO A 108 -10.99 -14.45 8.12
N HIS A 109 -10.48 -13.72 7.12
CA HIS A 109 -9.06 -13.38 6.99
C HIS A 109 -8.82 -12.08 6.19
N TYR A 110 -9.64 -11.06 6.40
CA TYR A 110 -9.59 -9.79 5.67
C TYR A 110 -9.25 -8.60 6.56
N ILE A 111 -8.58 -7.61 5.97
CA ILE A 111 -8.51 -6.24 6.48
C ILE A 111 -9.04 -5.33 5.37
N ASP A 112 -10.22 -4.77 5.58
CA ASP A 112 -10.79 -3.75 4.71
C ASP A 112 -10.20 -2.39 5.05
N ILE A 113 -9.80 -1.63 4.04
CA ILE A 113 -9.08 -0.37 4.18
C ILE A 113 -9.80 0.71 3.37
N GLN A 114 -10.04 1.84 4.02
CA GLN A 114 -10.45 3.07 3.35
C GLN A 114 -9.38 4.13 3.60
N PHE A 115 -8.82 4.65 2.55
CA PHE A 115 -7.90 5.77 2.60
C PHE A 115 -8.54 6.99 1.97
N ARG A 116 -8.37 8.14 2.60
CA ARG A 116 -8.71 9.45 2.03
C ARG A 116 -7.67 10.48 2.41
N CYS A 117 -7.46 11.46 1.53
CA CYS A 117 -6.60 12.59 1.81
C CYS A 117 -7.17 13.88 1.22
N ILE A 118 -6.68 14.99 1.76
CA ILE A 118 -6.92 16.35 1.25
C ILE A 118 -5.57 17.01 1.06
N ILE A 119 -5.35 17.59 -0.12
CA ILE A 119 -4.18 18.41 -0.44
C ILE A 119 -4.60 19.85 -0.15
N HIS A 120 -4.06 20.46 0.91
CA HIS A 120 -4.47 21.78 1.35
C HIS A 120 -3.73 22.92 0.64
N HIS A 121 -2.63 22.61 -0.06
CA HIS A 121 -1.84 23.63 -0.75
C HIS A 121 -1.07 23.04 -1.95
N GLU A 122 -1.05 23.74 -3.07
CA GLU A 122 -0.43 23.30 -4.33
C GLU A 122 1.08 23.51 -4.41
N ALA A 123 1.67 24.40 -3.61
CA ALA A 123 3.06 24.87 -3.78
C ALA A 123 4.12 23.76 -3.78
N PHE A 124 3.83 22.62 -3.15
CA PHE A 124 4.72 21.46 -3.14
C PHE A 124 4.62 20.61 -4.43
N PHE A 125 3.53 20.71 -5.17
CA PHE A 125 3.18 19.84 -6.30
C PHE A 125 3.15 20.59 -7.63
N LYS A 126 4.31 21.11 -8.05
CA LYS A 126 4.46 22.03 -9.20
C LYS A 126 4.23 21.38 -10.57
N HIS A 127 4.15 20.04 -10.63
CA HIS A 127 4.10 19.31 -11.89
C HIS A 127 2.72 18.68 -12.17
N GLY A 128 1.66 19.22 -11.53
CA GLY A 128 0.28 18.85 -11.82
C GLY A 128 -0.14 17.48 -11.27
N TYR A 129 0.61 16.87 -10.36
CA TYR A 129 0.22 15.63 -9.71
C TYR A 129 0.70 15.53 -8.26
N THR A 130 0.00 14.72 -7.51
CA THR A 130 0.39 14.27 -6.16
C THR A 130 0.47 12.76 -6.16
N ALA A 131 1.50 12.22 -5.54
CA ALA A 131 1.66 10.79 -5.33
C ALA A 131 1.96 10.49 -3.86
N LEU A 132 1.27 9.49 -3.33
CA LEU A 132 1.50 8.94 -2.00
C LEU A 132 2.03 7.51 -2.15
N PHE A 133 2.99 7.14 -1.32
CA PHE A 133 3.69 5.86 -1.42
C PHE A 133 3.60 5.10 -0.09
N TRP A 134 3.18 3.84 -0.16
CA TRP A 134 3.16 2.92 0.97
C TRP A 134 4.17 1.82 0.80
N ALA A 135 4.89 1.53 1.89
CA ALA A 135 5.79 0.39 1.98
C ALA A 135 5.22 -0.70 2.89
N SER A 136 5.43 -1.95 2.50
CA SER A 136 5.14 -3.11 3.34
C SER A 136 6.37 -4.01 3.43
N TYR A 137 7.04 -3.98 4.57
CA TYR A 137 8.30 -4.68 4.80
C TYR A 137 8.05 -6.13 5.21
N ILE A 138 8.39 -7.07 4.34
CA ILE A 138 8.06 -8.50 4.51
C ILE A 138 9.19 -9.24 5.19
N ASN A 139 8.87 -10.02 6.21
CA ASN A 139 9.81 -10.70 7.09
C ASN A 139 10.41 -11.95 6.44
N ALA A 140 11.51 -11.79 5.72
CA ALA A 140 12.31 -12.85 5.10
C ALA A 140 11.49 -13.96 4.39
N PRO A 141 10.60 -13.62 3.45
CA PRO A 141 9.82 -14.61 2.73
C PRO A 141 10.75 -15.48 1.87
N PRO A 142 10.45 -16.79 1.71
CA PRO A 142 11.20 -17.65 0.81
C PRO A 142 11.18 -17.19 -0.65
N ASP A 143 10.09 -16.49 -1.04
CA ASP A 143 9.90 -15.91 -2.36
C ASP A 143 9.67 -14.39 -2.25
N LYS A 144 10.59 -13.62 -2.80
CA LYS A 144 10.57 -12.15 -2.77
C LYS A 144 9.71 -11.50 -3.86
N LYS A 145 9.18 -12.31 -4.79
CA LYS A 145 8.42 -11.81 -5.93
C LYS A 145 7.03 -11.32 -5.52
N ILE A 146 6.53 -10.36 -6.30
CA ILE A 146 5.10 -10.07 -6.35
C ILE A 146 4.51 -10.66 -7.63
N TYR A 147 3.25 -11.05 -7.56
CA TYR A 147 2.51 -11.72 -8.63
C TYR A 147 1.26 -10.92 -8.99
N PHE A 148 1.00 -10.78 -10.27
CA PHE A 148 -0.23 -10.13 -10.78
C PHE A 148 -0.56 -10.64 -12.19
N LEU A 149 -1.79 -10.46 -12.63
CA LEU A 149 -2.19 -10.69 -14.02
C LEU A 149 -1.78 -9.48 -14.84
N GLY A 150 -1.00 -9.69 -15.90
CA GLY A 150 -0.47 -8.59 -16.68
C GLY A 150 0.19 -9.06 -17.97
N ARG A 151 0.89 -8.12 -18.63
CA ARG A 151 1.69 -8.39 -19.82
C ARG A 151 3.00 -7.62 -19.76
N LYS A 152 4.00 -8.08 -20.47
CA LYS A 152 5.18 -7.27 -20.78
C LYS A 152 4.86 -6.39 -21.99
N LYS A 153 5.40 -5.18 -22.04
CA LYS A 153 5.30 -4.29 -23.19
C LYS A 153 5.76 -5.03 -24.44
N GLY A 154 4.93 -5.05 -25.48
CA GLY A 154 5.16 -5.79 -26.73
C GLY A 154 4.74 -7.28 -26.73
N TRP A 155 4.17 -7.81 -25.64
CA TRP A 155 3.58 -9.15 -25.64
C TRP A 155 2.11 -9.11 -26.09
N ASP A 156 1.72 -10.17 -26.80
CA ASP A 156 0.32 -10.44 -27.08
C ASP A 156 -0.30 -11.18 -25.89
N GLY A 157 -1.48 -10.69 -25.46
CA GLY A 157 -2.27 -11.27 -24.37
C GLY A 157 -1.68 -11.06 -22.99
N TYR A 158 -2.41 -11.56 -21.97
CA TYR A 158 -2.10 -11.42 -20.56
C TYR A 158 -1.68 -12.76 -19.97
N LYS A 159 -0.71 -12.69 -19.06
CA LYS A 159 -0.19 -13.85 -18.31
C LYS A 159 -0.02 -13.48 -16.86
N ARG A 160 0.11 -14.47 -16.00
CA ARG A 160 0.58 -14.24 -14.65
C ARG A 160 2.04 -13.85 -14.69
N ILE A 161 2.32 -12.65 -14.22
CA ILE A 161 3.65 -12.11 -14.06
C ILE A 161 4.17 -12.47 -12.67
N ALA A 162 5.39 -12.95 -12.59
CA ALA A 162 6.18 -13.08 -11.37
C ALA A 162 7.26 -12.00 -11.42
N ALA A 163 6.98 -10.83 -10.85
CA ALA A 163 7.85 -9.68 -10.92
C ALA A 163 8.86 -9.70 -9.77
N TYR A 164 10.10 -9.39 -10.09
CA TYR A 164 11.19 -9.23 -9.13
C TYR A 164 12.04 -8.01 -9.50
N SER A 165 12.26 -7.13 -8.54
CA SER A 165 13.20 -6.02 -8.69
C SER A 165 14.62 -6.53 -8.39
N PRO A 166 15.54 -6.55 -9.36
CA PRO A 166 16.88 -7.11 -9.15
C PRO A 166 17.76 -6.23 -8.26
N LYS A 167 17.43 -4.94 -8.20
CA LYS A 167 18.14 -3.94 -7.40
C LYS A 167 17.15 -2.82 -7.03
N HIS A 168 17.35 -2.20 -5.89
CA HIS A 168 16.56 -1.06 -5.42
C HIS A 168 16.45 0.04 -6.49
N GLY A 169 15.23 0.40 -6.88
CA GLY A 169 14.95 1.38 -7.93
C GLY A 169 15.05 0.86 -9.37
N VAL A 170 15.31 -0.44 -9.59
CA VAL A 170 15.39 -1.04 -10.94
C VAL A 170 14.18 -1.96 -11.17
N MET A 171 13.37 -1.68 -12.19
CA MET A 171 12.13 -2.43 -12.47
C MET A 171 11.22 -2.53 -11.23
N SER A 172 11.22 -1.49 -10.41
CA SER A 172 10.59 -1.49 -9.09
C SER A 172 9.11 -1.17 -9.14
N THR A 173 8.64 -0.46 -10.17
CA THR A 173 7.25 0.02 -10.28
C THR A 173 6.57 -0.53 -11.52
N HIS A 174 5.34 -1.01 -11.36
CA HIS A 174 4.49 -1.53 -12.42
C HIS A 174 3.24 -0.68 -12.54
N VAL A 175 2.90 -0.27 -13.77
CA VAL A 175 1.73 0.57 -14.07
C VAL A 175 0.52 -0.28 -14.46
N GLY A 176 -0.68 0.23 -14.23
CA GLY A 176 -1.90 -0.39 -14.71
C GLY A 176 -2.13 -0.13 -16.20
N GLN A 177 -2.97 -0.96 -16.85
CA GLN A 177 -3.31 -0.82 -18.26
C GLN A 177 -3.94 0.55 -18.56
N GLU A 178 -4.73 1.09 -17.63
CA GLU A 178 -5.41 2.39 -17.78
C GLU A 178 -4.51 3.58 -17.43
N ASP A 179 -3.32 3.34 -16.84
CA ASP A 179 -2.38 4.38 -16.45
C ASP A 179 -1.43 4.72 -17.61
N SER A 180 -1.80 5.72 -18.38
CA SER A 180 -0.98 6.26 -19.49
C SER A 180 -0.18 7.50 -19.08
N LEU A 181 -0.11 7.83 -17.78
CA LEU A 181 0.52 9.06 -17.28
C LEU A 181 2.04 9.03 -17.43
N SER A 182 2.57 10.09 -18.05
CA SER A 182 3.99 10.41 -18.03
C SER A 182 4.26 11.44 -16.93
N LEU A 183 4.57 10.96 -15.73
CA LEU A 183 4.85 11.84 -14.60
C LEU A 183 6.24 12.44 -14.74
N TYR A 184 6.33 13.75 -14.60
CA TYR A 184 7.64 14.40 -14.48
C TYR A 184 8.33 14.00 -13.18
N MET A 185 9.62 13.72 -13.27
CA MET A 185 10.49 13.49 -12.12
C MET A 185 11.83 14.20 -12.37
N ALA A 186 12.24 15.05 -11.45
CA ALA A 186 13.50 15.79 -11.54
C ALA A 186 14.70 14.82 -11.70
N PRO A 187 15.80 15.23 -12.35
CA PRO A 187 16.98 14.38 -12.51
C PRO A 187 17.52 13.83 -11.18
N ASP A 188 17.47 14.62 -10.13
CA ASP A 188 17.89 14.31 -8.76
C ASP A 188 16.75 13.79 -7.88
N PHE A 189 15.58 13.48 -8.45
CA PHE A 189 14.43 12.90 -7.73
C PHE A 189 14.85 11.66 -6.94
N ASN A 190 14.58 11.67 -5.64
CA ASN A 190 15.21 10.78 -4.69
C ASN A 190 14.31 9.65 -4.14
N VAL A 191 13.04 9.53 -4.60
CA VAL A 191 12.19 8.34 -4.37
C VAL A 191 12.42 7.37 -5.53
N VAL A 192 13.55 6.69 -5.51
CA VAL A 192 14.05 5.91 -6.65
C VAL A 192 13.15 4.74 -7.07
N LEU A 193 12.36 4.19 -6.15
CA LEU A 193 11.39 3.13 -6.49
C LEU A 193 10.32 3.64 -7.46
N ALA A 194 9.77 4.84 -7.23
CA ALA A 194 8.78 5.44 -8.11
C ALA A 194 9.32 5.75 -9.51
N LYS A 195 10.63 6.03 -9.62
CA LYS A 195 11.34 6.31 -10.89
C LYS A 195 11.61 5.05 -11.71
N GLY A 196 11.71 3.90 -11.05
CA GLY A 196 12.11 2.63 -11.67
C GLY A 196 10.94 1.90 -12.35
N ILE A 197 10.31 2.51 -13.35
CA ILE A 197 9.19 1.89 -14.09
C ILE A 197 9.69 0.65 -14.84
N SER A 198 8.95 -0.46 -14.73
CA SER A 198 9.21 -1.71 -15.44
C SER A 198 8.44 -1.78 -16.77
N ASP A 199 8.80 -2.77 -17.60
CA ASP A 199 8.05 -3.09 -18.81
C ASP A 199 6.76 -3.89 -18.55
N TYR A 200 6.49 -4.27 -17.29
CA TYR A 200 5.30 -5.03 -16.95
C TYR A 200 4.13 -4.10 -16.65
N ILE A 201 2.99 -4.38 -17.32
CA ILE A 201 1.72 -3.66 -17.18
C ILE A 201 0.72 -4.63 -16.57
N PHE A 202 0.08 -4.27 -15.45
CA PHE A 202 -0.96 -5.10 -14.86
C PHE A 202 -2.35 -4.82 -15.45
N LEU A 203 -3.19 -5.87 -15.51
CA LEU A 203 -4.56 -5.80 -16.03
C LEU A 203 -5.58 -5.46 -14.95
N GLN A 204 -5.40 -6.00 -13.77
CA GLN A 204 -6.33 -5.89 -12.64
C GLN A 204 -5.62 -5.27 -11.44
N PRO A 205 -6.25 -4.36 -10.70
CA PRO A 205 -5.61 -3.64 -9.60
C PRO A 205 -5.47 -4.50 -8.34
N PHE A 206 -4.76 -5.63 -8.46
CA PHE A 206 -4.33 -6.44 -7.34
C PHE A 206 -2.99 -7.10 -7.59
N TYR A 207 -2.23 -7.30 -6.53
CA TYR A 207 -1.04 -8.14 -6.53
C TYR A 207 -0.96 -8.97 -5.25
N TYR A 208 -0.13 -9.99 -5.25
CA TYR A 208 0.12 -10.81 -4.09
C TYR A 208 1.57 -11.28 -4.01
N GLY A 209 1.99 -11.64 -2.80
CA GLY A 209 3.26 -12.28 -2.53
C GLY A 209 3.07 -13.49 -1.62
N ARG A 210 4.06 -14.41 -1.63
CA ARG A 210 4.02 -15.64 -0.85
C ARG A 210 4.87 -15.52 0.41
N PHE A 211 4.29 -15.93 1.54
CA PHE A 211 4.95 -15.98 2.83
C PHE A 211 4.79 -17.39 3.42
N HIS A 212 5.84 -18.22 3.30
CA HIS A 212 5.77 -19.63 3.63
C HIS A 212 4.60 -20.34 2.90
N GLN A 213 3.68 -20.95 3.64
CA GLN A 213 2.47 -21.56 3.08
C GLN A 213 1.31 -20.56 2.87
N MET A 214 1.51 -19.31 3.28
CA MET A 214 0.50 -18.26 3.22
C MET A 214 0.65 -17.40 1.96
N VAL A 215 -0.38 -16.61 1.69
CA VAL A 215 -0.39 -15.55 0.68
C VAL A 215 -0.90 -14.26 1.30
N LEU A 216 -0.23 -13.16 0.98
CA LEU A 216 -0.69 -11.80 1.24
C LEU A 216 -1.11 -11.18 -0.08
N VAL A 217 -2.37 -10.78 -0.18
CA VAL A 217 -2.95 -10.15 -1.37
C VAL A 217 -3.36 -8.72 -1.04
N TYR A 218 -3.04 -7.79 -1.93
CA TYR A 218 -3.54 -6.43 -1.91
C TYR A 218 -4.49 -6.22 -3.08
N LEU A 219 -5.74 -5.92 -2.80
CA LEU A 219 -6.78 -5.58 -3.76
C LEU A 219 -7.05 -4.08 -3.67
N PHE A 220 -7.21 -3.39 -4.81
CA PHE A 220 -7.41 -1.95 -4.84
C PHE A 220 -8.59 -1.55 -5.72
N ARG A 221 -9.22 -0.44 -5.33
CA ARG A 221 -10.18 0.31 -6.14
C ARG A 221 -9.95 1.79 -5.94
N THR A 222 -9.88 2.53 -7.02
CA THR A 222 -9.77 3.99 -7.07
C THR A 222 -10.97 4.60 -7.79
N SER A 223 -11.19 5.88 -7.60
CA SER A 223 -12.09 6.67 -8.43
C SER A 223 -11.48 6.86 -9.84
N ALA A 224 -12.34 7.19 -10.81
CA ALA A 224 -11.88 7.47 -12.17
C ALA A 224 -10.85 8.61 -12.20
N GLY A 225 -9.81 8.44 -13.01
CA GLY A 225 -8.72 9.42 -13.13
C GLY A 225 -7.67 9.35 -12.01
N GLN A 226 -7.79 8.40 -11.07
CA GLN A 226 -6.79 8.13 -10.03
C GLN A 226 -6.21 6.73 -10.25
N PHE A 227 -4.93 6.53 -9.94
CA PHE A 227 -4.24 5.30 -10.30
C PHE A 227 -3.48 4.70 -9.11
N ILE A 228 -3.47 3.38 -9.06
CA ILE A 228 -2.53 2.62 -8.22
C ILE A 228 -1.39 2.15 -9.11
N ARG A 229 -0.15 2.26 -8.62
CA ARG A 229 1.03 1.61 -9.20
C ARG A 229 1.58 0.64 -8.18
N PHE A 230 1.86 -0.60 -8.59
CA PHE A 230 2.53 -1.55 -7.70
C PHE A 230 4.01 -1.24 -7.65
N SER A 231 4.61 -1.39 -6.48
CA SER A 231 6.04 -1.19 -6.31
C SER A 231 6.66 -2.32 -5.48
N GLN A 232 7.96 -2.48 -5.60
CA GLN A 232 8.69 -3.48 -4.83
C GLN A 232 10.16 -3.12 -4.67
N SER A 233 10.76 -3.63 -3.60
CA SER A 233 12.19 -3.57 -3.37
C SER A 233 12.70 -4.95 -2.92
N PRO A 234 13.87 -5.41 -3.38
CA PRO A 234 14.40 -6.72 -3.01
C PRO A 234 14.89 -6.79 -1.56
N ASN A 235 15.12 -5.64 -0.93
CA ASN A 235 15.70 -5.52 0.42
C ASN A 235 15.29 -4.24 1.16
N GLY A 236 14.09 -3.73 0.89
CA GLY A 236 13.57 -2.50 1.53
C GLY A 236 13.55 -2.58 3.06
N GLY A 237 13.26 -3.76 3.61
CA GLY A 237 13.33 -4.07 5.05
C GLY A 237 14.71 -4.48 5.57
N GLY A 238 15.76 -4.31 4.76
CA GLY A 238 17.13 -4.74 5.07
C GLY A 238 17.39 -6.24 4.85
N GLY A 239 18.56 -6.61 4.42
CA GLY A 239 19.01 -8.00 4.27
C GLY A 239 18.11 -8.84 3.35
N GLN A 240 17.42 -9.83 3.93
CA GLN A 240 16.52 -10.74 3.21
C GLN A 240 15.07 -10.24 3.12
N ASN A 241 14.76 -9.09 3.69
CA ASN A 241 13.43 -8.55 3.80
C ASN A 241 13.08 -7.68 2.57
N PRO A 242 12.29 -8.16 1.61
CA PRO A 242 11.79 -7.31 0.53
C PRO A 242 10.74 -6.34 1.07
N ALA A 243 10.42 -5.33 0.27
CA ALA A 243 9.20 -4.55 0.46
C ALA A 243 8.25 -4.80 -0.72
N TRP A 244 6.95 -4.99 -0.40
CA TRP A 244 5.86 -5.09 -1.37
C TRP A 244 4.98 -3.87 -1.20
N ASP A 245 5.14 -2.95 -2.13
CA ASP A 245 4.76 -1.56 -2.00
C ASP A 245 3.71 -1.17 -3.04
N PHE A 246 3.12 0.00 -2.88
CA PHE A 246 2.27 0.60 -3.90
C PHE A 246 2.29 2.12 -3.81
N GLN A 247 1.81 2.76 -4.88
CA GLN A 247 1.65 4.20 -4.98
C GLN A 247 0.20 4.53 -5.35
N PHE A 248 -0.31 5.61 -4.78
CA PHE A 248 -1.57 6.23 -5.17
C PHE A 248 -1.26 7.53 -5.91
N ILE A 249 -1.65 7.63 -7.17
CA ILE A 249 -1.36 8.76 -8.05
C ILE A 249 -2.63 9.56 -8.28
N ILE A 250 -2.56 10.85 -8.00
CA ILE A 250 -3.64 11.82 -8.18
C ILE A 250 -3.16 12.87 -9.17
N PRO A 251 -3.45 12.74 -10.48
CA PRO A 251 -3.17 13.76 -11.46
C PRO A 251 -4.16 14.92 -11.35
N ASP A 252 -3.78 16.09 -11.80
CA ASP A 252 -4.63 17.27 -11.92
C ASP A 252 -5.48 17.55 -10.67
N PHE A 253 -4.85 17.42 -9.49
CA PHE A 253 -5.53 17.56 -8.21
C PHE A 253 -6.04 19.01 -7.99
N GLU A 254 -7.13 19.10 -7.24
CA GLU A 254 -7.73 20.36 -6.75
C GLU A 254 -7.49 20.47 -5.24
N THR A 255 -7.00 21.61 -4.78
CA THR A 255 -6.81 21.88 -3.35
C THR A 255 -8.17 21.85 -2.62
N GLY A 256 -8.18 21.25 -1.42
CA GLY A 256 -9.39 21.13 -0.60
C GLY A 256 -10.34 19.99 -1.01
N LYS A 257 -10.09 19.33 -2.15
CA LYS A 257 -10.87 18.16 -2.58
C LYS A 257 -10.41 16.89 -1.88
N VAL A 258 -11.37 16.02 -1.58
CA VAL A 258 -11.10 14.69 -1.03
C VAL A 258 -10.72 13.74 -2.16
N TYR A 259 -9.60 13.04 -1.99
CA TYR A 259 -9.16 11.95 -2.85
C TYR A 259 -9.10 10.66 -2.02
N GLU A 260 -9.53 9.55 -2.60
CA GLU A 260 -9.67 8.31 -1.84
C GLU A 260 -9.45 7.06 -2.67
N PHE A 261 -9.04 5.99 -2.00
CA PHE A 261 -9.11 4.65 -2.54
C PHE A 261 -9.62 3.68 -1.48
N THR A 262 -10.17 2.57 -1.94
CA THR A 262 -10.52 1.43 -1.10
C THR A 262 -9.55 0.29 -1.41
N ALA A 263 -9.12 -0.41 -0.37
CA ALA A 263 -8.29 -1.61 -0.53
C ALA A 263 -8.78 -2.74 0.38
N ARG A 264 -8.39 -3.97 0.07
CA ARG A 264 -8.50 -5.12 0.96
C ARG A 264 -7.19 -5.85 1.01
N ILE A 265 -6.72 -6.15 2.20
CA ILE A 265 -5.69 -7.15 2.44
C ILE A 265 -6.39 -8.48 2.68
N VAL A 266 -5.96 -9.52 1.95
CA VAL A 266 -6.32 -10.93 2.21
C VAL A 266 -5.07 -11.63 2.69
N TYR A 267 -5.10 -12.20 3.91
CA TYR A 267 -3.97 -12.98 4.44
C TYR A 267 -4.44 -14.36 4.85
N LYS A 268 -4.17 -15.37 4.01
CA LYS A 268 -4.71 -16.72 4.13
C LYS A 268 -3.71 -17.77 3.67
N LYS A 269 -4.04 -19.07 3.88
CA LYS A 269 -3.29 -20.16 3.28
C LYS A 269 -3.38 -20.08 1.76
N PHE A 270 -2.25 -20.26 1.08
CA PHE A 270 -2.21 -20.28 -0.38
C PHE A 270 -2.88 -21.55 -0.92
N ALA A 271 -3.95 -21.39 -1.67
CA ALA A 271 -4.71 -22.49 -2.29
C ALA A 271 -4.64 -22.47 -3.83
N GLY A 272 -3.74 -21.66 -4.39
CA GLY A 272 -3.56 -21.57 -5.82
C GLY A 272 -3.95 -20.19 -6.38
N HIS A 273 -3.65 -20.00 -7.63
CA HIS A 273 -3.82 -18.67 -8.25
C HIS A 273 -5.28 -18.37 -8.60
N GLN A 274 -6.07 -19.41 -8.90
CA GLN A 274 -7.50 -19.23 -9.17
C GLN A 274 -8.26 -18.81 -7.91
N ASP A 275 -7.85 -19.32 -6.75
CA ASP A 275 -8.39 -18.91 -5.45
C ASP A 275 -8.17 -17.42 -5.20
N ILE A 276 -7.00 -16.87 -5.55
CA ILE A 276 -6.72 -15.43 -5.45
C ILE A 276 -7.57 -14.62 -6.44
N GLN A 277 -7.74 -15.10 -7.67
CA GLN A 277 -8.61 -14.44 -8.63
C GLN A 277 -10.07 -14.40 -8.13
N ASN A 278 -10.55 -15.50 -7.53
CA ASN A 278 -11.88 -15.55 -6.94
C ASN A 278 -12.05 -14.54 -5.78
N GLU A 279 -11.01 -14.34 -4.93
CA GLU A 279 -11.02 -13.32 -3.88
C GLU A 279 -11.20 -11.91 -4.47
N TYR A 280 -10.47 -11.60 -5.55
CA TYR A 280 -10.60 -10.32 -6.23
C TYR A 280 -11.99 -10.13 -6.83
N ASP A 281 -12.52 -11.14 -7.54
CA ASP A 281 -13.81 -11.06 -8.22
C ASP A 281 -14.96 -10.92 -7.22
N GLN A 282 -14.92 -11.66 -6.11
CA GLN A 282 -15.89 -11.55 -5.02
C GLN A 282 -15.86 -10.17 -4.37
N TRP A 283 -14.67 -9.68 -4.01
CA TRP A 283 -14.53 -8.36 -3.41
C TRP A 283 -14.99 -7.25 -4.34
N LYS A 284 -14.62 -7.31 -5.62
CA LYS A 284 -15.05 -6.35 -6.65
C LYS A 284 -16.57 -6.30 -6.76
N ASN A 285 -17.25 -7.44 -6.75
CA ASN A 285 -18.71 -7.52 -6.80
C ASN A 285 -19.35 -6.93 -5.55
N LEU A 286 -18.79 -7.22 -4.37
CA LEU A 286 -19.27 -6.68 -3.10
C LEU A 286 -19.24 -5.14 -3.09
N ILE A 287 -18.11 -4.53 -3.46
CA ILE A 287 -17.99 -3.06 -3.44
C ILE A 287 -18.81 -2.38 -4.53
N ASN A 288 -19.08 -3.04 -5.66
CA ASN A 288 -19.96 -2.51 -6.70
C ASN A 288 -21.42 -2.57 -6.27
N GLY A 289 -21.85 -3.62 -5.58
CA GLY A 289 -23.21 -3.74 -5.00
C GLY A 289 -23.51 -2.66 -3.96
N VAL A 290 -22.60 -2.44 -3.04
CA VAL A 290 -22.73 -1.39 -1.99
C VAL A 290 -22.88 0.03 -2.57
N MET A 291 -22.37 0.27 -3.79
CA MET A 291 -22.47 1.59 -4.43
C MET A 291 -23.78 1.79 -5.19
N SER A 292 -24.39 0.72 -5.73
CA SER A 292 -25.72 0.81 -6.34
C SER A 292 -26.80 1.20 -5.32
N ASP A 293 -26.67 0.71 -4.09
CA ASP A 293 -27.63 0.99 -3.00
C ASP A 293 -27.50 2.40 -2.39
N LYS A 294 -26.44 3.15 -2.74
CA LYS A 294 -26.24 4.53 -2.27
C LYS A 294 -26.69 5.61 -3.27
N VAL A 295 -27.12 5.21 -4.45
CA VAL A 295 -27.54 6.12 -5.55
C VAL A 295 -29.09 6.20 -5.64
N GLU A 296 -29.81 5.43 -4.86
CA GLU A 296 -31.26 5.57 -4.63
C GLU A 296 -31.52 6.41 -3.36
#